data_da769c91a5b3f68a89f7e79702054ae1
#
_entry.id   da769c91a5b3f68a89f7e79702054ae1
#
_cell.length_a   1.000
_cell.length_b   1.000
_cell.length_c   1.000
_cell.angle_alpha   90.00
_cell.angle_beta   90.00
_cell.angle_gamma   90.00
#
_symmetry.space_group_name_H-M   'P 1'
#
loop_
_entity.id
_entity.type
_entity.pdbx_description
1 polymer ?
#
loop_
_entity_poly.entity_id
_entity_poly.type
_entity_poly.pdbx_seq_one_letter_code
_entity_poly.pdbx_strand_id
1 'polypeptide(L)'
;MRTPARGIAHDGGCSAAVVRSPEPEVRGARHITRYNPCVEEVRRLRLAAGLTQAELAARSGVAQPNIAAYESGQRTPSAAMLSRLRLAAPPRPSAVLAEKHAQILATAKEHKAENVRVFGSVARGEDTSGSDLDLLVTLAPDATVFDLAELIVELEDLTGLRVDVISERGLRPGSTIRDEAVAL
;
A
#
# COMPACT_ATOMS: atom_id res chain seq x y z
N MET A 1 -16.77 20.04 44.34
CA MET A 1 -16.64 20.58 42.97
C MET A 1 -16.13 19.48 42.08
N ARG A 2 -16.97 18.90 41.22
CA ARG A 2 -16.61 17.80 40.28
C ARG A 2 -16.61 18.37 38.88
N THR A 3 -15.48 18.30 38.19
CA THR A 3 -15.34 18.67 36.78
C THR A 3 -15.65 17.44 35.94
N PRO A 4 -16.51 17.51 34.91
CA PRO A 4 -16.73 16.38 34.01
C PRO A 4 -15.68 16.35 32.92
N ALA A 5 -15.12 15.15 32.63
CA ALA A 5 -14.27 14.84 31.52
C ALA A 5 -15.05 14.93 30.21
N ARG A 6 -14.54 15.68 29.23
CA ARG A 6 -15.04 15.72 27.87
C ARG A 6 -14.45 14.54 27.09
N GLY A 7 -15.33 13.63 26.70
CA GLY A 7 -14.99 12.59 25.73
C GLY A 7 -14.77 13.19 24.32
N ILE A 8 -13.66 12.86 23.71
CA ILE A 8 -13.36 13.20 22.30
C ILE A 8 -13.96 12.08 21.44
N ALA A 9 -15.05 12.40 20.77
CA ALA A 9 -15.58 11.54 19.72
C ALA A 9 -14.76 11.75 18.45
N HIS A 10 -14.03 10.72 18.00
CA HIS A 10 -13.41 10.69 16.68
C HIS A 10 -14.47 10.31 15.64
N ASP A 11 -15.14 11.31 15.09
CA ASP A 11 -15.94 11.16 13.88
C ASP A 11 -15.01 11.08 12.65
N GLY A 12 -14.63 9.86 12.28
CA GLY A 12 -13.95 9.55 11.02
C GLY A 12 -14.90 9.57 9.83
N GLY A 13 -15.72 10.60 9.69
CA GLY A 13 -16.55 10.81 8.51
C GLY A 13 -15.69 11.37 7.37
N CYS A 14 -15.81 10.79 6.19
CA CYS A 14 -15.29 11.36 4.95
C CYS A 14 -16.00 12.71 4.70
N SER A 15 -15.46 13.79 5.29
CA SER A 15 -15.98 15.15 5.16
C SER A 15 -15.48 15.71 3.83
N ALA A 16 -16.41 15.93 2.91
CA ALA A 16 -16.13 16.66 1.67
C ALA A 16 -15.74 18.11 2.02
N ALA A 17 -14.44 18.40 1.98
CA ALA A 17 -13.97 19.78 2.09
C ALA A 17 -14.40 20.55 0.83
N VAL A 18 -15.42 21.39 1.00
CA VAL A 18 -15.82 22.35 -0.04
C VAL A 18 -14.81 23.49 -0.05
N VAL A 19 -13.82 23.40 -0.94
CA VAL A 19 -12.95 24.52 -1.26
C VAL A 19 -13.73 25.44 -2.20
N ARG A 20 -14.20 26.57 -1.69
CA ARG A 20 -14.78 27.65 -2.52
C ARG A 20 -13.65 28.49 -3.09
N SER A 21 -13.37 28.34 -4.37
CA SER A 21 -12.63 29.32 -5.17
C SER A 21 -13.61 30.22 -5.91
N PRO A 22 -13.31 31.50 -6.12
CA PRO A 22 -14.23 32.43 -6.81
C PRO A 22 -14.30 32.10 -8.30
N GLU A 23 -15.51 32.02 -8.82
CA GLU A 23 -15.80 31.73 -10.21
C GLU A 23 -15.47 32.90 -11.15
N PRO A 24 -15.05 32.60 -12.39
CA PRO A 24 -15.50 33.36 -13.56
C PRO A 24 -16.57 32.56 -14.31
N GLU A 25 -17.70 33.20 -14.55
CA GLU A 25 -18.77 32.66 -15.40
C GLU A 25 -18.25 32.37 -16.80
N VAL A 26 -18.18 31.12 -17.19
CA VAL A 26 -18.05 30.70 -18.59
C VAL A 26 -19.21 29.76 -18.93
N ARG A 27 -20.14 30.31 -19.73
CA ARG A 27 -21.21 29.54 -20.37
C ARG A 27 -20.59 28.52 -21.33
N GLY A 28 -20.78 27.24 -21.02
CA GLY A 28 -20.37 26.10 -21.86
C GLY A 28 -20.40 24.83 -21.01
N ALA A 29 -21.47 24.07 -21.14
CA ALA A 29 -21.64 22.80 -20.41
C ALA A 29 -20.55 21.81 -20.78
N ARG A 30 -19.45 21.85 -20.07
CA ARG A 30 -18.52 20.71 -19.96
C ARG A 30 -18.81 20.06 -18.63
N HIS A 31 -19.13 18.80 -18.65
CA HIS A 31 -19.22 17.93 -17.48
C HIS A 31 -17.96 18.12 -16.64
N ILE A 32 -18.02 18.99 -15.64
CA ILE A 32 -17.02 19.03 -14.59
C ILE A 32 -17.25 17.77 -13.79
N THR A 33 -16.47 16.73 -14.07
CA THR A 33 -16.41 15.53 -13.25
C THR A 33 -16.02 16.00 -11.86
N ARG A 34 -17.00 16.09 -10.95
CA ARG A 34 -16.72 16.42 -9.55
C ARG A 34 -15.72 15.36 -9.06
N TYR A 35 -14.51 15.81 -8.74
CA TYR A 35 -13.50 14.97 -8.11
C TYR A 35 -14.11 14.36 -6.84
N ASN A 36 -14.40 13.07 -6.89
CA ASN A 36 -14.91 12.33 -5.75
C ASN A 36 -13.80 11.37 -5.29
N PRO A 37 -13.05 11.72 -4.22
CA PRO A 37 -11.93 10.92 -3.76
C PRO A 37 -12.30 9.47 -3.43
N CYS A 38 -13.55 9.21 -3.03
CA CYS A 38 -14.01 7.86 -2.73
C CYS A 38 -14.16 6.99 -3.99
N VAL A 39 -14.37 7.58 -5.15
CA VAL A 39 -14.51 6.86 -6.44
C VAL A 39 -13.17 6.28 -6.86
N GLU A 40 -12.13 7.11 -6.84
CA GLU A 40 -10.78 6.67 -7.17
C GLU A 40 -10.24 5.67 -6.14
N GLU A 41 -10.67 5.77 -4.89
CA GLU A 41 -10.18 4.90 -3.82
C GLU A 41 -10.52 3.43 -4.05
N VAL A 42 -11.78 3.09 -4.38
CA VAL A 42 -12.17 1.69 -4.63
C VAL A 42 -11.41 1.11 -5.82
N ARG A 43 -11.31 1.89 -6.90
CA ARG A 43 -10.56 1.47 -8.08
C ARG A 43 -9.07 1.28 -7.78
N ARG A 44 -8.47 2.21 -7.04
CA ARG A 44 -7.06 2.15 -6.62
C ARG A 44 -6.78 0.92 -5.76
N LEU A 45 -7.61 0.65 -4.75
CA LEU A 45 -7.51 -0.55 -3.90
C LEU A 45 -7.51 -1.82 -4.75
N ARG A 46 -8.49 -1.94 -5.65
CA ARG A 46 -8.60 -3.11 -6.51
C ARG A 46 -7.39 -3.29 -7.43
N LEU A 47 -6.94 -2.22 -8.06
CA LEU A 47 -5.78 -2.26 -8.96
C LEU A 47 -4.48 -2.55 -8.21
N ALA A 48 -4.28 -1.96 -7.01
CA ALA A 48 -3.13 -2.24 -6.17
C ALA A 48 -3.09 -3.71 -5.71
N ALA A 49 -4.25 -4.35 -5.54
CA ALA A 49 -4.35 -5.77 -5.26
C ALA A 49 -4.26 -6.66 -6.53
N GLY A 50 -4.21 -6.06 -7.72
CA GLY A 50 -4.19 -6.79 -9.00
C GLY A 50 -5.48 -7.55 -9.31
N LEU A 51 -6.63 -7.08 -8.80
CA LEU A 51 -7.91 -7.77 -8.91
C LEU A 51 -8.79 -7.19 -10.03
N THR A 52 -9.58 -8.04 -10.64
CA THR A 52 -10.74 -7.64 -11.43
C THR A 52 -11.91 -7.24 -10.53
N GLN A 53 -12.91 -6.55 -11.06
CA GLN A 53 -14.13 -6.23 -10.30
C GLN A 53 -14.86 -7.49 -9.81
N ALA A 54 -14.84 -8.56 -10.60
CA ALA A 54 -15.47 -9.84 -10.24
C ALA A 54 -14.72 -10.52 -9.07
N GLU A 55 -13.40 -10.51 -9.09
CA GLU A 55 -12.58 -11.07 -8.01
C GLU A 55 -12.73 -10.28 -6.71
N LEU A 56 -12.75 -8.94 -6.78
CA LEU A 56 -13.02 -8.11 -5.63
C LEU A 56 -14.43 -8.38 -5.07
N ALA A 57 -15.42 -8.57 -5.94
CA ALA A 57 -16.78 -8.95 -5.54
C ALA A 57 -16.80 -10.30 -4.81
N ALA A 58 -16.13 -11.31 -5.35
CA ALA A 58 -16.04 -12.63 -4.76
C ALA A 58 -15.36 -12.60 -3.38
N ARG A 59 -14.24 -11.88 -3.25
CA ARG A 59 -13.49 -11.76 -2.00
C ARG A 59 -14.21 -10.93 -0.93
N SER A 60 -14.82 -9.81 -1.33
CA SER A 60 -15.49 -8.90 -0.40
C SER A 60 -16.93 -9.30 -0.07
N GLY A 61 -17.56 -10.21 -0.85
CA GLY A 61 -18.97 -10.52 -0.77
C GLY A 61 -19.86 -9.32 -1.16
N VAL A 62 -19.33 -8.34 -1.88
CA VAL A 62 -20.08 -7.20 -2.44
C VAL A 62 -20.41 -7.51 -3.89
N ALA A 63 -21.68 -7.35 -4.28
CA ALA A 63 -22.07 -7.62 -5.66
C ALA A 63 -21.28 -6.75 -6.65
N GLN A 64 -20.79 -7.37 -7.75
CA GLN A 64 -19.99 -6.69 -8.77
C GLN A 64 -20.63 -5.40 -9.31
N PRO A 65 -21.95 -5.31 -9.58
CA PRO A 65 -22.58 -4.06 -10.01
C PRO A 65 -22.43 -2.91 -9.00
N ASN A 66 -22.37 -3.22 -7.69
CA ASN A 66 -22.14 -2.21 -6.67
C ASN A 66 -20.68 -1.70 -6.73
N ILE A 67 -19.70 -2.60 -6.95
CA ILE A 67 -18.30 -2.21 -7.14
C ILE A 67 -18.19 -1.31 -8.38
N ALA A 68 -18.78 -1.69 -9.50
CA ALA A 68 -18.82 -0.88 -10.71
C ALA A 68 -19.48 0.50 -10.48
N ALA A 69 -20.57 0.55 -9.70
CA ALA A 69 -21.23 1.79 -9.34
C ALA A 69 -20.37 2.69 -8.42
N TYR A 70 -19.56 2.09 -7.52
CA TYR A 70 -18.60 2.82 -6.70
C TYR A 70 -17.45 3.39 -7.56
N GLU A 71 -16.88 2.58 -8.45
CA GLU A 71 -15.77 2.99 -9.32
C GLU A 71 -16.18 4.01 -10.40
N SER A 72 -17.45 4.03 -10.79
CA SER A 72 -17.99 5.02 -11.74
C SER A 72 -18.53 6.30 -11.07
N GLY A 73 -18.58 6.34 -9.74
CA GLY A 73 -19.13 7.47 -8.99
C GLY A 73 -20.65 7.54 -8.96
N GLN A 74 -21.35 6.54 -9.49
CA GLN A 74 -22.82 6.47 -9.41
C GLN A 74 -23.32 6.25 -7.97
N ARG A 75 -22.45 5.66 -7.12
CA ARG A 75 -22.69 5.44 -5.70
C ARG A 75 -21.46 5.75 -4.89
N THR A 76 -21.63 6.30 -3.68
CA THR A 76 -20.55 6.50 -2.72
C THR A 76 -20.58 5.37 -1.69
N PRO A 77 -19.49 4.60 -1.52
CA PRO A 77 -19.43 3.59 -0.47
C PRO A 77 -19.40 4.24 0.91
N SER A 78 -20.04 3.62 1.89
CA SER A 78 -19.91 4.03 3.30
C SER A 78 -18.51 3.71 3.84
N ALA A 79 -18.12 4.32 4.97
CA ALA A 79 -16.84 4.03 5.63
C ALA A 79 -16.68 2.53 5.98
N ALA A 80 -17.77 1.90 6.46
CA ALA A 80 -17.78 0.47 6.75
C ALA A 80 -17.59 -0.37 5.46
N MET A 81 -18.19 0.06 4.34
CA MET A 81 -18.02 -0.61 3.06
C MET A 81 -16.57 -0.46 2.54
N LEU A 82 -15.97 0.72 2.64
CA LEU A 82 -14.56 0.95 2.28
C LEU A 82 -13.62 0.06 3.12
N SER A 83 -13.84 -0.01 4.43
CA SER A 83 -13.06 -0.89 5.30
C SER A 83 -13.17 -2.36 4.89
N ARG A 84 -14.38 -2.81 4.55
CA ARG A 84 -14.62 -4.18 4.05
C ARG A 84 -13.88 -4.44 2.73
N LEU A 85 -13.92 -3.50 1.79
CA LEU A 85 -13.22 -3.60 0.51
C LEU A 85 -11.69 -3.60 0.69
N ARG A 86 -11.15 -2.76 1.59
CA ARG A 86 -9.71 -2.75 1.93
C ARG A 86 -9.24 -4.09 2.47
N LEU A 87 -9.99 -4.69 3.41
CA LEU A 87 -9.68 -6.01 3.95
C LEU A 87 -9.70 -7.11 2.89
N ALA A 88 -10.58 -6.99 1.88
CA ALA A 88 -10.70 -7.95 0.80
C ALA A 88 -9.66 -7.78 -0.31
N ALA A 89 -8.99 -6.64 -0.36
CA ALA A 89 -8.03 -6.26 -1.39
C ALA A 89 -6.74 -5.68 -0.79
N PRO A 90 -5.97 -6.46 0.00
CA PRO A 90 -4.65 -6.01 0.43
C PRO A 90 -3.77 -5.80 -0.82
N PRO A 91 -2.93 -4.75 -0.83
CA PRO A 91 -2.08 -4.47 -1.98
C PRO A 91 -1.07 -5.59 -2.21
N ARG A 92 -0.61 -5.74 -3.45
CA ARG A 92 0.51 -6.62 -3.78
C ARG A 92 1.83 -5.99 -3.35
N PRO A 93 2.84 -6.79 -2.97
CA PRO A 93 4.17 -6.27 -2.62
C PRO A 93 4.77 -5.37 -3.70
N SER A 94 4.65 -5.71 -4.97
CA SER A 94 5.13 -4.89 -6.09
C SER A 94 4.48 -3.49 -6.13
N ALA A 95 3.20 -3.36 -5.80
CA ALA A 95 2.52 -2.08 -5.74
C ALA A 95 2.97 -1.23 -4.55
N VAL A 96 3.14 -1.85 -3.37
CA VAL A 96 3.68 -1.20 -2.17
C VAL A 96 5.12 -0.75 -2.40
N LEU A 97 5.94 -1.60 -3.03
CA LEU A 97 7.32 -1.29 -3.37
C LEU A 97 7.41 -0.06 -4.28
N ALA A 98 6.58 0.02 -5.32
CA ALA A 98 6.55 1.17 -6.23
C ALA A 98 6.12 2.47 -5.52
N GLU A 99 5.15 2.39 -4.59
CA GLU A 99 4.65 3.55 -3.84
C GLU A 99 5.65 4.03 -2.78
N LYS A 100 6.32 3.10 -2.08
CA LYS A 100 7.18 3.39 -0.91
C LYS A 100 8.68 3.23 -1.17
N HIS A 101 9.07 3.12 -2.42
CA HIS A 101 10.45 2.86 -2.85
C HIS A 101 11.50 3.74 -2.12
N ALA A 102 11.32 5.06 -2.15
CA ALA A 102 12.27 5.99 -1.52
C ALA A 102 12.34 5.82 0.01
N GLN A 103 11.22 5.51 0.64
CA GLN A 103 11.16 5.29 2.09
C GLN A 103 11.85 3.98 2.47
N ILE A 104 11.63 2.90 1.71
CA ILE A 104 12.29 1.61 1.91
C ILE A 104 13.81 1.75 1.83
N LEU A 105 14.33 2.48 0.82
CA LEU A 105 15.77 2.74 0.68
C LEU A 105 16.32 3.60 1.83
N ALA A 106 15.56 4.59 2.29
CA ALA A 106 15.96 5.42 3.43
C ALA A 106 16.05 4.61 4.72
N THR A 107 15.01 3.83 5.04
CA THR A 107 14.99 2.93 6.21
C THR A 107 16.14 1.92 6.16
N ALA A 108 16.40 1.30 5.00
CA ALA A 108 17.52 0.39 4.85
C ALA A 108 18.86 1.05 5.19
N LYS A 109 19.08 2.28 4.72
CA LYS A 109 20.30 3.05 4.99
C LYS A 109 20.47 3.40 6.48
N GLU A 110 19.38 3.72 7.18
CA GLU A 110 19.38 3.99 8.63
C GLU A 110 19.86 2.78 9.42
N HIS A 111 19.55 1.57 8.96
CA HIS A 111 19.99 0.30 9.55
C HIS A 111 21.25 -0.28 8.89
N LYS A 112 22.10 0.56 8.30
CA LYS A 112 23.39 0.17 7.71
C LYS A 112 23.28 -0.89 6.60
N ALA A 113 22.13 -0.93 5.91
CA ALA A 113 21.89 -1.79 4.77
C ALA A 113 21.94 -0.99 3.47
N GLU A 114 22.75 -1.43 2.53
CA GLU A 114 22.93 -0.84 1.22
C GLU A 114 22.62 -1.85 0.12
N ASN A 115 22.62 -1.39 -1.14
CA ASN A 115 22.43 -2.25 -2.31
C ASN A 115 21.18 -3.13 -2.17
N VAL A 116 20.06 -2.49 -1.85
CA VAL A 116 18.77 -3.17 -1.67
C VAL A 116 18.28 -3.71 -3.01
N ARG A 117 17.98 -5.00 -3.03
CA ARG A 117 17.48 -5.72 -4.20
C ARG A 117 16.26 -6.54 -3.80
N VAL A 118 15.30 -6.67 -4.69
CA VAL A 118 14.14 -7.54 -4.49
C VAL A 118 14.38 -8.88 -5.19
N PHE A 119 13.96 -9.98 -4.57
CA PHE A 119 14.00 -11.31 -5.17
C PHE A 119 12.66 -12.03 -5.03
N GLY A 120 12.59 -13.31 -5.30
CA GLY A 120 11.38 -14.10 -5.13
C GLY A 120 10.25 -13.72 -6.09
N SER A 121 9.00 -13.77 -5.63
CA SER A 121 7.82 -13.57 -6.46
C SER A 121 7.73 -12.17 -7.06
N VAL A 122 8.16 -11.15 -6.34
CA VAL A 122 8.16 -9.75 -6.84
C VAL A 122 9.13 -9.58 -8.00
N ALA A 123 10.35 -10.10 -7.88
CA ALA A 123 11.36 -10.03 -8.95
C ALA A 123 10.90 -10.74 -10.23
N ARG A 124 10.16 -11.83 -10.09
CA ARG A 124 9.58 -12.57 -11.23
C ARG A 124 8.26 -12.00 -11.76
N GLY A 125 7.69 -10.97 -11.09
CA GLY A 125 6.39 -10.40 -11.46
C GLY A 125 5.20 -11.33 -11.17
N GLU A 126 5.37 -12.31 -10.27
CA GLU A 126 4.38 -13.34 -9.91
C GLU A 126 3.71 -13.06 -8.55
N ASP A 127 4.01 -11.94 -7.92
CA ASP A 127 3.49 -11.57 -6.62
C ASP A 127 1.98 -11.38 -6.63
N THR A 128 1.33 -11.76 -5.56
CA THR A 128 -0.11 -11.63 -5.33
C THR A 128 -0.39 -10.84 -4.05
N SER A 129 -1.64 -10.46 -3.83
CA SER A 129 -2.06 -9.90 -2.56
C SER A 129 -1.99 -10.99 -1.47
N GLY A 130 -0.97 -10.94 -0.64
CA GLY A 130 -0.66 -11.96 0.37
C GLY A 130 0.70 -12.62 0.19
N SER A 131 1.45 -12.27 -0.88
CA SER A 131 2.87 -12.60 -0.98
C SER A 131 3.68 -11.76 0.00
N ASP A 132 4.79 -12.33 0.48
CA ASP A 132 5.77 -11.61 1.30
C ASP A 132 6.68 -10.77 0.40
N LEU A 133 7.35 -9.77 0.98
CA LEU A 133 8.35 -8.95 0.30
C LEU A 133 9.75 -9.47 0.65
N ASP A 134 10.42 -10.07 -0.34
CA ASP A 134 11.74 -10.66 -0.19
C ASP A 134 12.83 -9.66 -0.61
N LEU A 135 13.69 -9.24 0.32
CA LEU A 135 14.77 -8.29 0.08
C LEU A 135 16.14 -8.89 0.33
N LEU A 136 17.06 -8.63 -0.58
CA LEU A 136 18.47 -8.93 -0.46
C LEU A 136 19.24 -7.63 -0.25
N VAL A 137 20.05 -7.55 0.81
CA VAL A 137 20.80 -6.35 1.18
C VAL A 137 22.28 -6.63 1.41
N THR A 138 23.12 -5.63 1.24
CA THR A 138 24.52 -5.64 1.66
C THR A 138 24.63 -4.88 2.98
N LEU A 139 24.97 -5.57 4.06
CA LEU A 139 25.18 -4.93 5.37
C LEU A 139 26.58 -4.33 5.47
N ALA A 140 26.69 -3.15 6.11
CA ALA A 140 27.94 -2.52 6.44
C ALA A 140 28.80 -3.44 7.34
N PRO A 141 30.14 -3.27 7.36
CA PRO A 141 31.04 -4.11 8.14
C PRO A 141 30.76 -4.13 9.66
N ASP A 142 30.26 -3.03 10.19
CA ASP A 142 29.91 -2.81 11.60
C ASP A 142 28.41 -3.06 11.90
N ALA A 143 27.64 -3.49 10.90
CA ALA A 143 26.26 -3.85 11.13
C ALA A 143 26.14 -5.18 11.92
N THR A 144 25.20 -5.20 12.83
CA THR A 144 24.91 -6.31 13.74
C THR A 144 23.64 -7.05 13.35
N VAL A 145 23.37 -8.18 14.00
CA VAL A 145 22.08 -8.88 13.89
C VAL A 145 20.92 -8.01 14.38
N PHE A 146 21.16 -7.11 15.31
CA PHE A 146 20.14 -6.19 15.81
C PHE A 146 19.75 -5.15 14.75
N ASP A 147 20.72 -4.59 14.04
CA ASP A 147 20.44 -3.67 12.92
C ASP A 147 19.55 -4.35 11.86
N LEU A 148 19.80 -5.64 11.57
CA LEU A 148 18.96 -6.40 10.63
C LEU A 148 17.55 -6.67 11.17
N ALA A 149 17.43 -7.02 12.45
CA ALA A 149 16.15 -7.28 13.08
C ALA A 149 15.26 -6.03 13.15
N GLU A 150 15.85 -4.88 13.52
CA GLU A 150 15.17 -3.58 13.54
C GLU A 150 14.74 -3.17 12.13
N LEU A 151 15.59 -3.38 11.13
CA LEU A 151 15.25 -3.13 9.73
C LEU A 151 14.00 -3.90 9.29
N ILE A 152 13.91 -5.21 9.63
CA ILE A 152 12.75 -6.02 9.29
C ILE A 152 11.48 -5.44 9.94
N VAL A 153 11.52 -5.14 11.23
CA VAL A 153 10.36 -4.59 11.96
C VAL A 153 9.92 -3.26 11.36
N GLU A 154 10.84 -2.34 11.10
CA GLU A 154 10.50 -1.03 10.53
C GLU A 154 9.97 -1.13 9.09
N LEU A 155 10.52 -2.05 8.29
CA LEU A 155 10.01 -2.29 6.94
C LEU A 155 8.61 -2.93 6.98
N GLU A 156 8.32 -3.83 7.91
CA GLU A 156 6.97 -4.39 8.10
C GLU A 156 5.98 -3.30 8.53
N ASP A 157 6.34 -2.45 9.47
CA ASP A 157 5.51 -1.31 9.90
C ASP A 157 5.30 -0.30 8.76
N LEU A 158 6.36 0.00 8.00
CA LEU A 158 6.29 0.91 6.87
C LEU A 158 5.40 0.36 5.75
N THR A 159 5.56 -0.90 5.38
CA THR A 159 4.90 -1.50 4.21
C THR A 159 3.53 -2.08 4.53
N GLY A 160 3.32 -2.52 5.76
CA GLY A 160 2.15 -3.31 6.17
C GLY A 160 2.16 -4.74 5.59
N LEU A 161 3.33 -5.21 5.13
CA LEU A 161 3.56 -6.54 4.56
C LEU A 161 4.49 -7.33 5.49
N ARG A 162 4.50 -8.65 5.33
CA ARG A 162 5.60 -9.47 5.85
C ARG A 162 6.83 -9.24 4.99
N VAL A 163 7.97 -9.04 5.64
CA VAL A 163 9.23 -8.73 4.97
C VAL A 163 10.31 -9.71 5.38
N ASP A 164 10.87 -10.41 4.42
CA ASP A 164 12.06 -11.26 4.60
C ASP A 164 13.29 -10.52 4.08
N VAL A 165 14.26 -10.26 4.98
CA VAL A 165 15.53 -9.62 4.61
C VAL A 165 16.69 -10.61 4.76
N ILE A 166 17.39 -10.85 3.66
CA ILE A 166 18.59 -11.68 3.63
C ILE A 166 19.81 -10.77 3.37
N SER A 167 20.87 -10.95 4.17
CA SER A 167 22.14 -10.30 3.87
C SER A 167 22.96 -11.11 2.88
N GLU A 168 23.68 -10.45 1.97
CA GLU A 168 24.57 -11.14 1.02
C GLU A 168 25.61 -12.06 1.69
N ARG A 169 26.06 -11.68 2.90
CA ARG A 169 26.99 -12.50 3.69
C ARG A 169 26.38 -13.79 4.20
N GLY A 170 25.04 -13.84 4.36
CA GLY A 170 24.30 -15.03 4.78
C GLY A 170 24.00 -16.00 3.66
N LEU A 171 24.21 -15.63 2.39
CA LEU A 171 23.94 -16.49 1.26
C LEU A 171 24.95 -17.63 1.18
N ARG A 172 24.43 -18.84 0.98
CA ARG A 172 25.27 -20.02 0.71
C ARG A 172 25.95 -19.91 -0.65
N PRO A 173 27.17 -20.43 -0.83
CA PRO A 173 27.78 -20.56 -2.15
C PRO A 173 26.83 -21.30 -3.11
N GLY A 174 26.62 -20.73 -4.30
CA GLY A 174 25.71 -21.32 -5.31
C GLY A 174 24.23 -21.00 -5.12
N SER A 175 23.88 -20.06 -4.22
CA SER A 175 22.50 -19.58 -4.08
C SER A 175 22.08 -18.83 -5.35
N THR A 176 20.92 -19.17 -5.91
CA THR A 176 20.32 -18.51 -7.06
C THR A 176 19.74 -17.14 -6.73
N ILE A 177 19.52 -16.83 -5.45
CA ILE A 177 18.94 -15.58 -4.97
C ILE A 177 19.73 -14.36 -5.50
N ARG A 178 21.06 -14.48 -5.57
CA ARG A 178 21.91 -13.39 -6.07
C ARG A 178 21.67 -13.11 -7.55
N ASP A 179 21.43 -14.15 -8.34
CA ASP A 179 21.23 -14.06 -9.79
C ASP A 179 19.81 -13.60 -10.14
N GLU A 180 18.83 -13.93 -9.27
CA GLU A 180 17.43 -13.54 -9.42
C GLU A 180 17.13 -12.13 -8.90
N ALA A 181 17.98 -11.59 -8.01
CA ALA A 181 17.71 -10.34 -7.33
C ALA A 181 17.87 -9.13 -8.26
N VAL A 182 16.82 -8.31 -8.33
CA VAL A 182 16.73 -7.08 -9.12
C VAL A 182 16.92 -5.87 -8.22
N ALA A 183 17.75 -4.91 -8.64
CA ALA A 183 17.99 -3.68 -7.88
C ALA A 183 16.71 -2.86 -7.72
N LEU A 184 16.55 -2.27 -6.55
CA LEU A 184 15.54 -1.28 -6.26
C LEU A 184 16.00 0.11 -6.68
#